data_42dd7542b9e13dc30cc28a9507beba97
#
_entry.id   42dd7542b9e13dc30cc28a9507beba97
#
_cell.length_a   1.000
_cell.length_b   1.000
_cell.length_c   1.000
_cell.angle_alpha   90.00
_cell.angle_beta   90.00
_cell.angle_gamma   90.00
#
_symmetry.space_group_name_H-M   'P 1'
#
loop_
_entity.id
_entity.type
_entity.pdbx_description
1 polymer ?
#
loop_
_entity_poly.entity_id
_entity_poly.type
_entity_poly.pdbx_seq_one_letter_code
_entity_poly.pdbx_strand_id
1 'polypeptide(L)'
;VLLRYLGYFRFDFFGKGLVSLVQDRETSRVAEQVVKEVEGMVAISQDFGDLPKAIERASAALGFAEVKMSFFQEDGLLGVPSDTSTRQVREVISWSDSQYPGYFPRDRAFSAEFPINGLRYVYGSVNYQFLDGRQNLEVHDEILLERIHDAISSLAGRVRRAEAKT
;
A
#
# COMPACT_ATOMS: atom_id res chain seq x y z
N VAL A 1 -20.54 -6.20 8.80
CA VAL A 1 -19.14 -6.01 9.20
C VAL A 1 -18.35 -5.20 8.15
N LEU A 2 -18.87 -5.09 6.92
CA LEU A 2 -18.27 -4.33 5.80
C LEU A 2 -18.44 -2.79 5.90
N LEU A 3 -19.30 -2.29 6.78
CA LEU A 3 -19.72 -0.89 6.83
C LEU A 3 -18.79 0.06 7.60
N ARG A 4 -17.75 -0.44 8.29
CA ARG A 4 -16.80 0.42 9.03
C ARG A 4 -15.63 0.93 8.18
N TYR A 5 -15.39 0.33 7.02
CA TYR A 5 -14.37 0.80 6.06
C TYR A 5 -14.86 1.94 5.15
N LEU A 6 -16.17 2.16 5.05
CA LEU A 6 -16.78 3.18 4.19
C LEU A 6 -16.75 4.61 4.77
N GLY A 7 -16.22 4.81 5.97
CA GLY A 7 -16.21 6.12 6.64
C GLY A 7 -15.20 7.14 6.10
N TYR A 8 -14.31 6.75 5.19
CA TYR A 8 -13.31 7.64 4.59
C TYR A 8 -13.63 8.09 3.15
N PHE A 9 -14.73 7.61 2.56
CA PHE A 9 -15.12 8.03 1.21
C PHE A 9 -15.90 9.34 1.23
N ARG A 10 -15.22 10.44 0.98
CA ARG A 10 -15.87 11.67 0.52
C ARG A 10 -15.97 11.61 -1.00
N PHE A 11 -17.17 11.33 -1.48
CA PHE A 11 -17.51 11.45 -2.89
C PHE A 11 -17.60 12.95 -3.26
N ASP A 12 -16.58 13.48 -3.89
CA ASP A 12 -16.71 14.68 -4.72
C ASP A 12 -16.71 14.24 -6.19
N PHE A 13 -17.87 13.81 -6.64
CA PHE A 13 -18.14 13.62 -8.04
C PHE A 13 -18.75 14.90 -8.58
N PHE A 14 -18.09 15.57 -9.53
CA PHE A 14 -18.60 16.18 -10.75
C PHE A 14 -17.64 17.22 -11.33
N GLY A 15 -17.21 16.93 -12.55
CA GLY A 15 -16.86 17.98 -13.50
C GLY A 15 -15.41 18.15 -13.92
N LYS A 16 -14.90 17.27 -14.79
CA LYS A 16 -13.91 17.66 -15.82
C LYS A 16 -14.02 16.77 -17.05
N GLY A 17 -14.03 17.44 -18.20
CA GLY A 17 -14.52 17.00 -19.49
C GLY A 17 -13.86 15.79 -20.18
N LEU A 18 -14.56 15.33 -21.16
CA LEU A 18 -14.41 14.14 -22.01
C LEU A 18 -13.04 13.92 -22.70
N VAL A 19 -12.13 14.86 -22.67
CA VAL A 19 -10.82 14.75 -23.35
C VAL A 19 -9.79 14.01 -22.48
N SER A 20 -9.95 13.97 -21.15
CA SER A 20 -9.10 13.22 -20.23
C SER A 20 -9.35 11.70 -20.30
N LEU A 21 -10.54 11.28 -20.72
CA LEU A 21 -10.97 9.89 -20.64
C LEU A 21 -10.19 8.88 -21.51
N VAL A 22 -9.53 9.32 -22.58
CA VAL A 22 -8.78 8.41 -23.46
C VAL A 22 -7.34 8.24 -22.93
N GLN A 23 -6.75 9.31 -22.46
CA GLN A 23 -5.39 9.30 -21.89
C GLN A 23 -5.38 8.58 -20.52
N ASP A 24 -6.45 8.73 -19.74
CA ASP A 24 -6.67 8.04 -18.48
C ASP A 24 -6.84 6.51 -18.67
N ARG A 25 -7.43 6.07 -19.78
CA ARG A 25 -7.60 4.63 -20.05
C ARG A 25 -6.31 3.89 -20.35
N GLU A 26 -5.38 4.52 -21.08
CA GLU A 26 -4.09 3.89 -21.37
C GLU A 26 -3.20 3.83 -20.12
N THR A 27 -3.15 4.91 -19.35
CA THR A 27 -2.43 4.97 -18.07
C THR A 27 -3.00 3.96 -17.08
N SER A 28 -4.31 3.85 -16.98
CA SER A 28 -4.99 2.87 -16.14
C SER A 28 -4.64 1.42 -16.51
N ARG A 29 -4.61 1.09 -17.80
CA ARG A 29 -4.25 -0.27 -18.25
C ARG A 29 -2.80 -0.61 -17.94
N VAL A 30 -1.89 0.34 -18.09
CA VAL A 30 -0.47 0.15 -17.75
C VAL A 30 -0.33 -0.06 -16.24
N ALA A 31 -1.01 0.75 -15.43
CA ALA A 31 -1.00 0.60 -13.97
C ALA A 31 -1.57 -0.76 -13.53
N GLU A 32 -2.69 -1.19 -14.09
CA GLU A 32 -3.27 -2.52 -13.82
C GLU A 32 -2.32 -3.67 -14.17
N GLN A 33 -1.64 -3.57 -15.33
CA GLN A 33 -0.67 -4.57 -15.75
C GLN A 33 0.51 -4.64 -14.78
N VAL A 34 1.04 -3.48 -14.36
CA VAL A 34 2.13 -3.41 -13.38
C VAL A 34 1.72 -3.98 -12.04
N VAL A 35 0.52 -3.65 -11.55
CA VAL A 35 0.01 -4.20 -10.28
C VAL A 35 -0.12 -5.71 -10.38
N LYS A 36 -0.59 -6.26 -11.50
CA LYS A 36 -0.65 -7.71 -11.72
C LYS A 36 0.73 -8.37 -11.70
N GLU A 37 1.75 -7.71 -12.26
CA GLU A 37 3.14 -8.17 -12.16
C GLU A 37 3.62 -8.19 -10.72
N VAL A 38 3.33 -7.12 -9.95
CA VAL A 38 3.67 -6.99 -8.53
C VAL A 38 2.98 -8.07 -7.70
N GLU A 39 1.69 -8.31 -7.92
CA GLU A 39 0.96 -9.42 -7.29
C GLU A 39 1.65 -10.76 -7.56
N GLY A 40 2.08 -11.01 -8.80
CA GLY A 40 2.81 -12.19 -9.19
C GLY A 40 4.16 -12.32 -8.48
N MET A 41 4.93 -11.24 -8.40
CA MET A 41 6.20 -11.22 -7.67
C MET A 41 6.02 -11.55 -6.19
N VAL A 42 5.06 -10.90 -5.53
CA VAL A 42 4.77 -11.10 -4.11
C VAL A 42 4.21 -12.50 -3.84
N ALA A 43 3.41 -13.05 -4.77
CA ALA A 43 2.82 -14.39 -4.63
C ALA A 43 3.87 -15.51 -4.58
N ILE A 44 4.97 -15.37 -5.32
CA ILE A 44 6.05 -16.37 -5.35
C ILE A 44 7.12 -16.13 -4.28
N SER A 45 7.15 -14.96 -3.64
CA SER A 45 8.11 -14.62 -2.59
C SER A 45 7.88 -15.49 -1.36
N GLN A 46 8.96 -15.94 -0.74
CA GLN A 46 8.96 -16.76 0.48
C GLN A 46 9.17 -15.93 1.75
N ASP A 47 9.79 -14.77 1.61
CA ASP A 47 10.08 -13.82 2.67
C ASP A 47 9.85 -12.38 2.19
N PHE A 48 10.19 -11.40 3.03
CA PHE A 48 10.02 -9.99 2.70
C PHE A 48 11.15 -9.40 1.86
N GLY A 49 12.21 -10.16 1.54
CA GLY A 49 13.40 -9.67 0.85
C GLY A 49 13.13 -9.14 -0.57
N ASP A 50 12.10 -9.66 -1.24
CA ASP A 50 11.72 -9.23 -2.58
C ASP A 50 10.75 -8.04 -2.60
N LEU A 51 10.18 -7.65 -1.44
CA LEU A 51 9.22 -6.54 -1.38
C LEU A 51 9.77 -5.21 -1.89
N PRO A 52 11.02 -4.80 -1.61
CA PRO A 52 11.55 -3.53 -2.15
C PRO A 52 11.49 -3.45 -3.67
N LYS A 53 11.79 -4.55 -4.39
CA LYS A 53 11.72 -4.61 -5.85
C LYS A 53 10.27 -4.52 -6.36
N ALA A 54 9.36 -5.21 -5.68
CA ALA A 54 7.94 -5.18 -6.01
C ALA A 54 7.38 -3.76 -5.83
N ILE A 55 7.75 -3.08 -4.74
CA ILE A 55 7.36 -1.70 -4.45
C ILE A 55 7.96 -0.71 -5.47
N GLU A 56 9.24 -0.84 -5.81
CA GLU A 56 9.87 -0.04 -6.86
C GLU A 56 9.10 -0.15 -8.18
N ARG A 57 8.69 -1.36 -8.55
CA ARG A 57 7.88 -1.59 -9.75
C ARG A 57 6.52 -0.91 -9.66
N ALA A 58 5.85 -0.99 -8.51
CA ALA A 58 4.55 -0.37 -8.28
C ALA A 58 4.63 1.16 -8.30
N SER A 59 5.71 1.75 -7.75
CA SER A 59 5.88 3.21 -7.69
C SER A 59 5.89 3.86 -9.07
N ALA A 60 6.52 3.20 -10.04
CA ALA A 60 6.58 3.67 -11.42
C ALA A 60 5.19 3.83 -12.07
N ALA A 61 4.19 3.08 -11.60
CA ALA A 61 2.83 3.12 -12.13
C ALA A 61 1.88 3.98 -11.28
N LEU A 62 2.06 4.00 -9.96
CA LEU A 62 1.15 4.65 -9.02
C LEU A 62 1.68 6.01 -8.50
N GLY A 63 2.94 6.34 -8.81
CA GLY A 63 3.51 7.66 -8.56
C GLY A 63 3.81 7.99 -7.09
N PHE A 64 3.90 7.01 -6.20
CA PHE A 64 4.39 7.28 -4.86
C PHE A 64 5.93 7.35 -4.84
N ALA A 65 6.46 8.22 -4.00
CA ALA A 65 7.90 8.49 -3.92
C ALA A 65 8.58 7.78 -2.75
N GLU A 66 7.82 7.44 -1.71
CA GLU A 66 8.33 6.73 -0.54
C GLU A 66 7.28 5.75 -0.03
N VAL A 67 7.75 4.59 0.43
CA VAL A 67 6.92 3.59 1.12
C VAL A 67 7.65 3.11 2.35
N LYS A 68 6.92 3.05 3.46
CA LYS A 68 7.38 2.44 4.70
C LYS A 68 6.39 1.39 5.15
N MET A 69 6.86 0.15 5.22
CA MET A 69 6.09 -0.98 5.76
C MET A 69 6.63 -1.34 7.14
N SER A 70 5.75 -1.45 8.12
CA SER A 70 6.09 -1.83 9.48
C SER A 70 5.35 -3.12 9.83
N PHE A 71 6.09 -4.20 10.11
CA PHE A 71 5.52 -5.47 10.54
C PHE A 71 5.62 -5.59 12.05
N PHE A 72 4.52 -5.98 12.71
CA PHE A 72 4.47 -6.07 14.17
C PHE A 72 5.07 -7.38 14.66
N GLN A 73 5.61 -7.37 15.87
CA GLN A 73 6.16 -8.56 16.53
C GLN A 73 5.05 -9.56 16.88
N GLU A 74 3.92 -9.05 17.37
CA GLU A 74 2.74 -9.84 17.69
C GLU A 74 1.57 -9.43 16.80
N ASP A 75 0.86 -10.42 16.29
CA ASP A 75 -0.30 -10.18 15.46
C ASP A 75 -1.46 -9.64 16.31
N GLY A 76 -2.01 -8.51 15.91
CA GLY A 76 -3.20 -7.95 16.56
C GLY A 76 -4.47 -8.59 16.03
N LEU A 77 -5.46 -8.79 16.88
CA LEU A 77 -6.79 -9.23 16.43
C LEU A 77 -7.52 -8.12 15.69
N LEU A 78 -8.07 -8.44 14.53
CA LEU A 78 -8.86 -7.51 13.74
C LEU A 78 -10.12 -7.11 14.52
N GLY A 79 -10.36 -5.80 14.64
CA GLY A 79 -11.54 -5.28 15.36
C GLY A 79 -11.35 -5.06 16.86
N VAL A 80 -10.23 -5.46 17.44
CA VAL A 80 -9.86 -5.05 18.81
C VAL A 80 -9.15 -3.70 18.71
N PRO A 81 -9.66 -2.64 19.36
CA PRO A 81 -8.99 -1.36 19.43
C PRO A 81 -7.68 -1.55 20.19
N SER A 82 -6.59 -1.68 19.48
CA SER A 82 -5.27 -1.63 20.06
C SER A 82 -4.59 -0.40 19.48
N ASP A 83 -4.08 0.41 20.37
CA ASP A 83 -3.28 1.57 19.99
C ASP A 83 -2.07 1.07 19.18
N THR A 84 -2.09 1.33 17.87
CA THR A 84 -0.99 0.93 16.98
C THR A 84 0.33 1.56 17.39
N SER A 85 0.30 2.68 18.13
CA SER A 85 1.47 3.37 18.63
C SER A 85 2.24 2.58 19.71
N THR A 86 1.58 1.62 20.37
CA THR A 86 2.19 0.80 21.44
C THR A 86 2.69 -0.56 20.97
N ARG A 87 2.39 -0.95 19.71
CA ARG A 87 2.82 -2.24 19.19
C ARG A 87 4.30 -2.25 18.86
N GLN A 88 4.99 -3.26 19.33
CA GLN A 88 6.40 -3.45 19.05
C GLN A 88 6.58 -3.84 17.58
N VAL A 89 7.34 -3.03 16.84
CA VAL A 89 7.67 -3.28 15.44
C VAL A 89 8.83 -4.28 15.40
N ARG A 90 8.66 -5.36 14.66
CA ARG A 90 9.67 -6.38 14.43
C ARG A 90 10.58 -6.03 13.25
N GLU A 91 9.98 -5.60 12.16
CA GLU A 91 10.68 -5.35 10.90
C GLU A 91 10.13 -4.11 10.22
N VAL A 92 11.01 -3.31 9.68
CA VAL A 92 10.67 -2.14 8.87
C VAL A 92 11.33 -2.29 7.51
N ILE A 93 10.51 -2.25 6.46
CA ILE A 93 10.97 -2.21 5.08
C ILE A 93 10.66 -0.82 4.55
N SER A 94 11.67 -0.12 4.06
CA SER A 94 11.52 1.19 3.46
C SER A 94 12.07 1.19 2.04
N TRP A 95 11.37 1.88 1.18
CA TRP A 95 11.79 2.17 -0.17
C TRP A 95 11.56 3.65 -0.46
N SER A 96 12.50 4.28 -1.15
CA SER A 96 12.36 5.66 -1.62
C SER A 96 12.91 5.79 -3.03
N ASP A 97 12.26 6.60 -3.86
CA ASP A 97 12.75 6.89 -5.19
C ASP A 97 14.04 7.72 -5.10
N SER A 98 15.10 7.25 -5.77
CA SER A 98 16.39 7.93 -5.81
C SER A 98 16.36 9.28 -6.54
N GLN A 99 15.33 9.55 -7.34
CA GLN A 99 15.13 10.83 -8.01
C GLN A 99 14.62 11.92 -7.06
N TYR A 100 14.13 11.52 -5.88
CA TYR A 100 13.70 12.44 -4.85
C TYR A 100 14.69 12.44 -3.70
N PRO A 101 15.79 13.24 -3.78
CA PRO A 101 16.73 13.33 -2.68
C PRO A 101 16.04 13.97 -1.48
N GLY A 102 15.93 13.22 -0.42
CA GLY A 102 15.53 13.42 0.97
C GLY A 102 15.03 14.75 1.54
N TYR A 103 14.87 15.79 0.75
CA TYR A 103 14.37 17.08 1.18
C TYR A 103 13.13 17.49 0.36
N PHE A 104 12.00 16.96 0.78
CA PHE A 104 10.71 17.49 0.33
C PHE A 104 10.11 18.36 1.42
N PRO A 105 9.51 19.50 1.04
CA PRO A 105 8.69 20.24 1.99
C PRO A 105 7.54 19.32 2.41
N ARG A 106 7.57 18.88 3.67
CA ARG A 106 6.57 17.96 4.26
C ARG A 106 5.15 18.53 4.19
N ASP A 107 5.02 19.83 4.03
CA ASP A 107 3.78 20.58 3.85
C ASP A 107 3.08 20.32 2.49
N ARG A 108 3.74 19.66 1.56
CA ARG A 108 3.20 19.31 0.24
C ARG A 108 3.11 17.80 -0.01
N ALA A 109 3.53 16.99 0.93
CA ALA A 109 3.45 15.56 0.81
C ALA A 109 2.05 15.08 1.21
N PHE A 110 1.40 14.31 0.35
CA PHE A 110 0.23 13.54 0.72
C PHE A 110 0.68 12.17 1.24
N SER A 111 0.19 11.77 2.41
CA SER A 111 0.50 10.49 3.02
C SER A 111 -0.76 9.67 3.21
N ALA A 112 -0.71 8.41 2.80
CA ALA A 112 -1.79 7.44 2.99
C ALA A 112 -1.27 6.23 3.75
N GLU A 113 -1.89 5.91 4.88
CA GLU A 113 -1.54 4.75 5.70
C GLU A 113 -2.65 3.70 5.65
N PHE A 114 -2.24 2.45 5.46
CA PHE A 114 -3.12 1.30 5.38
C PHE A 114 -2.63 0.18 6.28
N PRO A 115 -3.55 -0.56 6.94
CA PRO A 115 -3.17 -1.74 7.69
C PRO A 115 -2.86 -2.92 6.76
N ILE A 116 -1.86 -3.71 7.10
CA ILE A 116 -1.59 -5.02 6.48
C ILE A 116 -2.40 -6.06 7.24
N ASN A 117 -3.52 -6.48 6.66
CA ASN A 117 -4.52 -7.30 7.34
C ASN A 117 -4.58 -8.71 6.76
N GLY A 118 -4.64 -9.72 7.65
CA GLY A 118 -5.15 -11.04 7.31
C GLY A 118 -6.62 -11.19 7.65
N LEU A 119 -7.16 -12.41 7.53
CA LEU A 119 -8.58 -12.68 7.82
C LEU A 119 -9.01 -12.32 9.25
N ARG A 120 -8.11 -12.44 10.23
CA ARG A 120 -8.38 -12.21 11.66
C ARG A 120 -7.33 -11.36 12.34
N TYR A 121 -6.24 -11.08 11.67
CA TYR A 121 -5.05 -10.47 12.28
C TYR A 121 -4.60 -9.25 11.52
N VAL A 122 -4.04 -8.29 12.24
CA VAL A 122 -3.30 -7.16 11.69
C VAL A 122 -1.81 -7.50 11.82
N TYR A 123 -1.12 -7.64 10.70
CA TYR A 123 0.30 -8.00 10.66
C TYR A 123 1.21 -6.78 10.72
N GLY A 124 0.71 -5.61 10.34
CA GLY A 124 1.50 -4.40 10.26
C GLY A 124 0.73 -3.22 9.66
N SER A 125 1.47 -2.21 9.23
CA SER A 125 0.96 -1.08 8.45
C SER A 125 1.90 -0.73 7.31
N VAL A 126 1.36 -0.12 6.27
CA VAL A 126 2.10 0.47 5.15
C VAL A 126 1.71 1.94 5.00
N ASN A 127 2.71 2.78 4.90
CA ASN A 127 2.55 4.21 4.65
C ASN A 127 3.15 4.54 3.28
N TYR A 128 2.36 5.17 2.41
CA TYR A 128 2.77 5.69 1.10
C TYR A 128 2.87 7.20 1.17
N GLN A 129 3.93 7.76 0.60
CA GLN A 129 4.09 9.20 0.45
C GLN A 129 4.10 9.57 -1.02
N PHE A 130 3.26 10.54 -1.37
CA PHE A 130 3.10 11.10 -2.70
C PHE A 130 3.60 12.53 -2.70
N LEU A 131 4.45 12.85 -3.67
CA LEU A 131 5.13 14.14 -3.77
C LEU A 131 4.74 14.90 -5.05
N ASP A 132 3.71 14.44 -5.74
CA ASP A 132 3.19 15.00 -6.98
C ASP A 132 2.15 16.11 -6.77
N GLY A 133 1.93 16.52 -5.52
CA GLY A 133 0.99 17.58 -5.17
C GLY A 133 -0.47 17.15 -5.05
N ARG A 134 -0.75 15.83 -5.17
CA ARG A 134 -2.09 15.31 -4.91
C ARG A 134 -2.48 15.53 -3.44
N GLN A 135 -3.76 15.69 -3.19
CA GLN A 135 -4.31 15.85 -1.83
C GLN A 135 -5.19 14.66 -1.41
N ASN A 136 -5.45 13.74 -2.33
CA ASN A 136 -6.23 12.52 -2.11
C ASN A 136 -5.80 11.46 -3.11
N LEU A 137 -6.15 10.20 -2.84
CA LEU A 137 -6.06 9.12 -3.80
C LEU A 137 -7.26 9.17 -4.75
N GLU A 138 -7.03 8.89 -6.02
CA GLU A 138 -8.11 8.57 -6.93
C GLU A 138 -8.65 7.17 -6.63
N VAL A 139 -9.94 6.95 -6.89
CA VAL A 139 -10.60 5.65 -6.63
C VAL A 139 -9.88 4.50 -7.35
N HIS A 140 -9.37 4.76 -8.55
CA HIS A 140 -8.62 3.77 -9.31
C HIS A 140 -7.29 3.40 -8.62
N ASP A 141 -6.52 4.38 -8.17
CA ASP A 141 -5.26 4.17 -7.45
C ASP A 141 -5.50 3.41 -6.14
N GLU A 142 -6.59 3.74 -5.45
CA GLU A 142 -6.97 3.08 -4.20
C GLU A 142 -7.25 1.59 -4.42
N ILE A 143 -8.02 1.24 -5.46
CA ILE A 143 -8.29 -0.16 -5.84
C ILE A 143 -6.98 -0.90 -6.17
N LEU A 144 -6.07 -0.26 -6.90
CA LEU A 144 -4.78 -0.87 -7.24
C LEU A 144 -3.88 -1.07 -6.02
N LEU A 145 -3.87 -0.10 -5.09
CA LEU A 145 -3.16 -0.24 -3.82
C LEU A 145 -3.75 -1.35 -2.95
N GLU A 146 -5.08 -1.48 -2.86
CA GLU A 146 -5.73 -2.58 -2.14
C GLU A 146 -5.27 -3.95 -2.64
N ARG A 147 -5.15 -4.14 -3.94
CA ARG A 147 -4.65 -5.39 -4.53
C ARG A 147 -3.21 -5.68 -4.11
N ILE A 148 -2.35 -4.67 -4.08
CA ILE A 148 -0.98 -4.80 -3.58
C ILE A 148 -0.99 -5.17 -2.09
N HIS A 149 -1.85 -4.53 -1.29
CA HIS A 149 -1.99 -4.83 0.14
C HIS A 149 -2.46 -6.25 0.39
N ASP A 150 -3.40 -6.75 -0.39
CA ASP A 150 -3.88 -8.14 -0.30
C ASP A 150 -2.75 -9.13 -0.58
N ALA A 151 -1.91 -8.84 -1.58
CA ALA A 151 -0.75 -9.67 -1.88
C ALA A 151 0.28 -9.64 -0.73
N ILE A 152 0.60 -8.46 -0.18
CA ILE A 152 1.51 -8.29 0.95
C ILE A 152 0.95 -8.98 2.20
N SER A 153 -0.34 -8.85 2.48
CA SER A 153 -1.02 -9.49 3.60
C SER A 153 -0.96 -11.01 3.49
N SER A 154 -1.14 -11.53 2.27
CA SER A 154 -0.99 -12.96 1.99
C SER A 154 0.43 -13.45 2.25
N LEU A 155 1.44 -12.69 1.82
CA LEU A 155 2.85 -12.99 2.11
C LEU A 155 3.11 -12.97 3.62
N ALA A 156 2.69 -11.93 4.33
CA ALA A 156 2.85 -11.82 5.77
C ALA A 156 2.26 -13.04 6.50
N GLY A 157 1.07 -13.46 6.10
CA GLY A 157 0.45 -14.66 6.64
C GLY A 157 1.20 -15.95 6.32
N ARG A 158 1.88 -16.06 5.16
CA ARG A 158 2.74 -17.21 4.84
C ARG A 158 4.00 -17.23 5.69
N VAL A 159 4.69 -16.10 5.79
CA VAL A 159 5.91 -15.94 6.62
C VAL A 159 5.62 -16.32 8.06
N ARG A 160 4.53 -15.78 8.64
CA ARG A 160 4.13 -16.11 10.02
C ARG A 160 3.86 -17.60 10.24
N ARG A 161 3.18 -18.25 9.28
CA ARG A 161 2.92 -19.69 9.38
C ARG A 161 4.18 -20.54 9.25
N ALA A 162 5.16 -20.09 8.48
CA ALA A 162 6.44 -20.78 8.36
C ALA A 162 7.22 -20.71 9.69
N GLU A 163 7.27 -19.55 10.31
CA GLU A 163 7.92 -19.33 11.61
C GLU A 163 7.30 -20.12 12.75
N ALA A 164 5.96 -20.24 12.77
CA ALA A 164 5.25 -21.00 13.81
C ALA A 164 5.51 -22.52 13.74
N LYS A 165 6.14 -23.02 12.67
CA LYS A 165 6.48 -24.44 12.49
C LYS A 165 7.93 -24.78 12.84
N THR A 166 8.74 -23.76 13.10
CA THR A 166 10.16 -23.88 13.47
C THR A 166 10.33 -23.78 14.97
#